data_ecef9f3b2f12ddd7e629384476102b49
#
_entry.id   ecef9f3b2f12ddd7e629384476102b49
#
_cell.length_a   1.000
_cell.length_b   1.000
_cell.length_c   1.000
_cell.angle_alpha   90.00
_cell.angle_beta   90.00
_cell.angle_gamma   90.00
#
_symmetry.space_group_name_H-M   'P 1'
#
loop_
_entity.id
_entity.type
_entity.pdbx_description
1 polymer ?
#
loop_
_entity_poly.entity_id
_entity_poly.type
_entity_poly.pdbx_seq_one_letter_code
_entity_poly.pdbx_strand_id
1 'polypeptide(L)'
;MKYFILSFLLLAGACNNKKTDTALEGIYTASYEHEFGRNEDTLILKKANTGSEVYQITRHTGLIKKLDGKEFPKEVLSETWNLDYDDGKQIFTELREGKILVWDSNRLTLQLGNRSYKKISDL
;
A
#
# COMPACT_ATOMS: atom_id res chain seq x y z
N MET A 1 -9.09 -38.19 50.75
CA MET A 1 -9.43 -38.02 49.75
C MET A 1 -9.08 -36.90 49.15
N LYS A 2 -8.76 -36.74 48.19
CA LYS A 2 -8.37 -35.79 47.65
C LYS A 2 -8.84 -35.55 46.43
N TYR A 3 -9.07 -34.45 46.14
CA TYR A 3 -9.64 -34.08 45.11
C TYR A 3 -8.82 -33.16 44.44
N PHE A 4 -8.50 -33.46 43.32
CA PHE A 4 -7.83 -32.72 42.52
C PHE A 4 -8.72 -32.19 41.54
N ILE A 5 -9.04 -30.94 41.60
CA ILE A 5 -9.69 -30.24 40.58
C ILE A 5 -8.64 -29.59 39.77
N LEU A 6 -8.32 -30.22 38.71
CA LEU A 6 -7.45 -29.62 37.77
C LEU A 6 -8.27 -28.68 36.92
N SER A 7 -8.35 -27.48 37.34
CA SER A 7 -8.91 -26.45 36.53
C SER A 7 -7.94 -26.15 35.42
N PHE A 8 -8.16 -26.79 34.30
CA PHE A 8 -7.37 -26.51 33.14
C PHE A 8 -7.98 -25.31 32.47
N LEU A 9 -7.41 -24.18 32.73
CA LEU A 9 -7.81 -22.99 32.05
C LEU A 9 -7.19 -23.02 30.70
N LEU A 10 -7.94 -23.42 29.71
CA LEU A 10 -7.54 -23.29 28.36
C LEU A 10 -7.71 -21.87 27.98
N LEU A 11 -6.62 -21.17 28.01
CA LEU A 11 -6.56 -19.90 27.35
C LEU A 11 -6.44 -20.17 25.89
N ALA A 12 -7.56 -20.23 25.23
CA ALA A 12 -7.55 -20.13 23.80
C ALA A 12 -7.17 -18.73 23.45
N GLY A 13 -5.94 -18.56 23.07
CA GLY A 13 -5.52 -17.31 22.52
C GLY A 13 -6.32 -17.02 21.26
N ALA A 14 -7.19 -16.04 21.33
CA ALA A 14 -7.89 -15.62 20.16
C ALA A 14 -6.91 -14.93 19.23
N CYS A 15 -6.51 -15.64 18.21
CA CYS A 15 -5.78 -15.01 17.14
C CYS A 15 -6.71 -14.09 16.40
N ASN A 16 -6.54 -12.83 16.63
CA ASN A 16 -7.36 -11.85 16.00
C ASN A 16 -6.78 -11.53 14.63
N ASN A 17 -7.36 -12.14 13.60
CA ASN A 17 -6.87 -11.95 12.24
C ASN A 17 -7.49 -10.77 11.52
N LYS A 18 -7.90 -9.77 12.24
CA LYS A 18 -8.49 -8.58 11.62
C LYS A 18 -7.47 -7.61 11.05
N LYS A 19 -6.28 -8.06 10.79
CA LYS A 19 -5.21 -7.15 10.42
C LYS A 19 -5.06 -6.89 8.94
N THR A 20 -5.81 -7.58 8.10
CA THR A 20 -5.61 -7.46 6.67
C THR A 20 -5.95 -6.08 6.13
N ASP A 21 -7.02 -5.48 6.63
CA ASP A 21 -7.46 -4.17 6.11
C ASP A 21 -6.55 -3.04 6.53
N THR A 22 -6.12 -3.04 7.79
CA THR A 22 -5.22 -2.00 8.29
C THR A 22 -3.82 -2.13 7.72
N ALA A 23 -3.41 -3.35 7.35
CA ALA A 23 -2.09 -3.56 6.75
C ALA A 23 -1.99 -3.00 5.34
N LEU A 24 -3.11 -2.89 4.64
CA LEU A 24 -3.13 -2.34 3.28
C LEU A 24 -2.98 -0.83 3.28
N GLU A 25 -3.63 -0.15 4.20
CA GLU A 25 -3.58 1.31 4.25
C GLU A 25 -2.20 1.79 4.63
N GLY A 26 -1.72 2.81 3.97
CA GLY A 26 -0.43 3.35 4.29
C GLY A 26 0.15 4.21 3.18
N ILE A 27 1.40 4.55 3.35
CA ILE A 27 2.17 5.35 2.41
C ILE A 27 3.22 4.46 1.78
N TYR A 28 3.23 4.44 0.45
CA TYR A 28 4.12 3.62 -0.36
C TYR A 28 4.95 4.51 -1.26
N THR A 29 6.22 4.20 -1.44
CA THR A 29 7.09 5.02 -2.26
C THR A 29 7.90 4.19 -3.25
N ALA A 30 8.23 4.82 -4.38
CA ALA A 30 9.16 4.30 -5.35
C ALA A 30 9.95 5.47 -5.92
N SER A 31 11.22 5.24 -6.17
CA SER A 31 12.09 6.23 -6.78
C SER A 31 12.80 5.57 -7.94
N TYR A 32 12.88 6.25 -9.06
CA TYR A 32 13.52 5.69 -10.23
C TYR A 32 14.19 6.81 -11.05
N GLU A 33 15.34 6.47 -11.60
CA GLU A 33 16.10 7.36 -12.43
C GLU A 33 15.85 7.06 -13.90
N HIS A 34 15.95 8.09 -14.72
CA HIS A 34 15.87 7.97 -16.16
C HIS A 34 16.83 8.98 -16.79
N GLU A 35 16.90 8.95 -18.10
CA GLU A 35 17.84 9.76 -18.85
C GLU A 35 17.77 11.26 -18.53
N PHE A 36 16.57 11.76 -18.27
CA PHE A 36 16.33 13.19 -18.06
C PHE A 36 16.17 13.61 -16.60
N GLY A 37 16.44 12.72 -15.66
CA GLY A 37 16.34 13.03 -14.23
C GLY A 37 15.90 11.85 -13.39
N ARG A 38 15.13 12.15 -12.34
CA ARG A 38 14.54 11.09 -11.50
C ARG A 38 13.13 11.46 -11.09
N ASN A 39 12.36 10.43 -10.85
CA ASN A 39 11.01 10.58 -10.32
C ASN A 39 10.95 9.97 -8.93
N GLU A 40 10.23 10.66 -8.04
CA GLU A 40 9.91 10.16 -6.72
C GLU A 40 8.40 10.05 -6.62
N ASP A 41 7.90 8.82 -6.54
CA ASP A 41 6.46 8.56 -6.49
C ASP A 41 6.04 8.19 -5.09
N THR A 42 4.93 8.76 -4.64
CA THR A 42 4.32 8.43 -3.35
C THR A 42 2.87 8.08 -3.58
N LEU A 43 2.46 6.93 -3.09
CA LEU A 43 1.08 6.48 -3.12
C LEU A 43 0.54 6.45 -1.70
N ILE A 44 -0.56 7.15 -1.46
CA ILE A 44 -1.26 7.13 -0.18
C ILE A 44 -2.52 6.30 -0.38
N LEU A 45 -2.54 5.10 0.20
CA LEU A 45 -3.64 4.16 0.05
C LEU A 45 -4.51 4.18 1.29
N LYS A 46 -5.79 4.43 1.10
CA LYS A 46 -6.76 4.40 2.19
C LYS A 46 -8.11 3.89 1.70
N LYS A 47 -8.92 3.40 2.62
CA LYS A 47 -10.31 3.07 2.29
C LYS A 47 -11.07 4.34 2.00
N ALA A 48 -11.94 4.29 1.00
CA ALA A 48 -12.78 5.43 0.65
C ALA A 48 -13.77 5.75 1.75
N ASN A 49 -14.36 4.70 2.36
CA ASN A 49 -15.30 4.83 3.47
C ASN A 49 -15.12 3.66 4.43
N THR A 50 -15.47 3.86 5.69
CA THR A 50 -15.45 2.79 6.69
C THR A 50 -16.40 1.66 6.26
N GLY A 51 -15.90 0.43 6.23
CA GLY A 51 -16.68 -0.73 5.82
C GLY A 51 -16.81 -0.94 4.32
N SER A 52 -16.18 -0.08 3.52
CA SER A 52 -16.19 -0.19 2.07
C SER A 52 -15.04 -1.09 1.59
N GLU A 53 -15.26 -1.78 0.48
CA GLU A 53 -14.18 -2.48 -0.22
C GLU A 53 -13.53 -1.59 -1.28
N VAL A 54 -13.99 -0.36 -1.40
CA VAL A 54 -13.42 0.61 -2.33
C VAL A 54 -12.30 1.35 -1.63
N TYR A 55 -11.16 1.39 -2.29
CA TYR A 55 -9.98 2.08 -1.81
C TYR A 55 -9.68 3.28 -2.69
N GLN A 56 -8.92 4.20 -2.16
CA GLN A 56 -8.49 5.37 -2.88
C GLN A 56 -6.99 5.52 -2.75
N ILE A 57 -6.33 5.78 -3.86
CA ILE A 57 -4.92 6.15 -3.87
C ILE A 57 -4.81 7.60 -4.29
N THR A 58 -4.12 8.39 -3.47
CA THR A 58 -3.63 9.69 -3.88
C THR A 58 -2.17 9.53 -4.26
N ARG A 59 -1.84 9.83 -5.50
CA ARG A 59 -0.49 9.72 -6.01
C ARG A 59 0.14 11.09 -6.11
N HIS A 60 1.32 11.22 -5.56
CA HIS A 60 2.15 12.41 -5.73
C HIS A 60 3.42 12.00 -6.46
N THR A 61 3.64 12.55 -7.63
CA THR A 61 4.83 12.30 -8.42
C THR A 61 5.73 13.51 -8.37
N GLY A 62 6.90 13.38 -7.79
CA GLY A 62 7.92 14.40 -7.80
C GLY A 62 8.82 14.20 -9.01
N LEU A 63 8.91 15.21 -9.87
CA LEU A 63 9.76 15.19 -11.05
C LEU A 63 10.95 16.09 -10.84
N ILE A 64 12.14 15.52 -10.88
CA ILE A 64 13.39 16.26 -10.77
C ILE A 64 14.12 16.11 -12.08
N LYS A 65 14.11 17.16 -12.87
CA LYS A 65 14.77 17.16 -14.17
C LYS A 65 16.26 17.45 -14.01
N LYS A 66 17.07 16.78 -14.81
CA LYS A 66 18.50 16.97 -14.82
C LYS A 66 18.96 17.27 -16.25
N LEU A 67 19.62 18.39 -16.43
CA LEU A 67 20.12 18.80 -17.74
C LEU A 67 21.54 19.31 -17.56
N ASP A 68 22.47 18.79 -18.36
CA ASP A 68 23.89 19.19 -18.32
C ASP A 68 24.50 19.10 -16.92
N GLY A 69 24.13 18.02 -16.16
CA GLY A 69 24.62 17.83 -14.83
C GLY A 69 23.95 18.68 -13.75
N LYS A 70 22.97 19.50 -14.14
CA LYS A 70 22.31 20.42 -13.23
C LYS A 70 20.89 19.95 -12.93
N GLU A 71 20.53 19.82 -11.66
CA GLU A 71 19.18 19.49 -11.25
C GLU A 71 18.31 20.74 -11.19
N PHE A 72 17.10 20.61 -11.71
CA PHE A 72 16.09 21.66 -11.65
C PHE A 72 15.19 21.47 -10.43
N PRO A 73 14.48 22.52 -10.00
CA PRO A 73 13.55 22.39 -8.89
C PRO A 73 12.50 21.31 -9.14
N LYS A 74 12.13 20.60 -8.07
CA LYS A 74 11.17 19.52 -8.13
C LYS A 74 9.77 20.02 -8.45
N GLU A 75 9.17 19.43 -9.47
CA GLU A 75 7.76 19.63 -9.78
C GLU A 75 6.95 18.48 -9.18
N VAL A 76 5.78 18.76 -8.62
CA VAL A 76 4.92 17.73 -8.04
C VAL A 76 3.61 17.69 -8.80
N LEU A 77 3.29 16.50 -9.32
CA LEU A 77 2.00 16.21 -9.93
C LEU A 77 1.19 15.35 -8.99
N SER A 78 -0.11 15.59 -8.92
CA SER A 78 -1.00 14.81 -8.07
C SER A 78 -2.16 14.27 -8.87
N GLU A 79 -2.56 13.03 -8.57
CA GLU A 79 -3.75 12.42 -9.12
C GLU A 79 -4.38 11.48 -8.10
N THR A 80 -5.65 11.19 -8.27
CA THR A 80 -6.39 10.32 -7.37
C THR A 80 -7.02 9.18 -8.17
N TRP A 81 -6.86 7.96 -7.65
CA TRP A 81 -7.44 6.76 -8.24
C TRP A 81 -8.43 6.14 -7.27
N ASN A 82 -9.54 5.65 -7.79
CA ASN A 82 -10.48 4.84 -7.03
C ASN A 82 -10.30 3.39 -7.46
N LEU A 83 -10.25 2.49 -6.49
CA LEU A 83 -9.85 1.11 -6.71
C LEU A 83 -10.81 0.14 -6.05
N ASP A 84 -11.10 -0.96 -6.73
CA ASP A 84 -11.69 -2.13 -6.10
C ASP A 84 -10.59 -3.06 -5.65
N TYR A 85 -10.77 -3.70 -4.51
CA TYR A 85 -9.81 -4.65 -4.00
C TYR A 85 -10.40 -6.06 -3.98
N ASP A 86 -9.69 -6.99 -4.61
CA ASP A 86 -10.01 -8.41 -4.55
C ASP A 86 -9.07 -9.06 -3.52
N ASP A 87 -9.61 -9.34 -2.34
CA ASP A 87 -8.85 -9.90 -1.24
C ASP A 87 -8.30 -11.30 -1.56
N GLY A 88 -9.06 -12.10 -2.27
CA GLY A 88 -8.62 -13.45 -2.63
C GLY A 88 -7.42 -13.48 -3.54
N LYS A 89 -7.31 -12.51 -4.44
CA LYS A 89 -6.20 -12.40 -5.39
C LYS A 89 -5.16 -11.37 -4.97
N GLN A 90 -5.48 -10.56 -3.94
CA GLN A 90 -4.63 -9.46 -3.49
C GLN A 90 -4.33 -8.46 -4.61
N ILE A 91 -5.36 -8.11 -5.36
CA ILE A 91 -5.25 -7.23 -6.52
C ILE A 91 -6.20 -6.05 -6.36
N PHE A 92 -5.67 -4.86 -6.59
CA PHE A 92 -6.47 -3.65 -6.73
C PHE A 92 -6.68 -3.39 -8.23
N THR A 93 -7.90 -3.03 -8.60
CA THR A 93 -8.22 -2.63 -9.98
C THR A 93 -8.74 -1.20 -9.95
N GLU A 94 -8.07 -0.33 -10.68
CA GLU A 94 -8.47 1.05 -10.79
C GLU A 94 -9.70 1.15 -11.69
N LEU A 95 -10.71 1.91 -11.23
CA LEU A 95 -12.05 1.87 -11.83
C LEU A 95 -12.19 2.63 -13.14
N ARG A 96 -11.31 3.58 -13.40
CA ARG A 96 -11.44 4.43 -14.58
C ARG A 96 -10.67 3.92 -15.79
N GLU A 97 -9.43 3.54 -15.59
CA GLU A 97 -8.54 3.11 -16.68
C GLU A 97 -8.14 1.64 -16.59
N GLY A 98 -8.52 0.98 -15.51
CA GLY A 98 -8.24 -0.43 -15.34
C GLY A 98 -6.81 -0.76 -14.92
N LYS A 99 -6.09 0.20 -14.34
CA LYS A 99 -4.75 -0.10 -13.82
C LYS A 99 -4.84 -1.17 -12.74
N ILE A 100 -3.87 -2.06 -12.72
CA ILE A 100 -3.82 -3.16 -11.77
C ILE A 100 -2.61 -2.99 -10.86
N LEU A 101 -2.87 -3.04 -9.54
CA LEU A 101 -1.82 -3.04 -8.55
C LEU A 101 -1.89 -4.35 -7.78
N VAL A 102 -0.75 -4.99 -7.60
CA VAL A 102 -0.66 -6.25 -6.86
C VAL A 102 -0.07 -5.99 -5.49
N TRP A 103 -0.79 -6.44 -4.45
CA TRP A 103 -0.33 -6.33 -3.07
C TRP A 103 0.49 -7.55 -2.70
N ASP A 104 1.68 -7.33 -2.17
CA ASP A 104 2.52 -8.39 -1.62
C ASP A 104 2.65 -8.18 -0.11
N SER A 105 1.96 -9.01 0.66
CA SER A 105 1.94 -8.88 2.12
C SER A 105 3.25 -9.28 2.77
N ASN A 106 4.04 -10.11 2.11
CA ASN A 106 5.33 -10.52 2.66
C ASN A 106 6.39 -9.43 2.53
N ARG A 107 6.32 -8.67 1.48
CA ARG A 107 7.29 -7.60 1.22
C ARG A 107 6.74 -6.21 1.55
N LEU A 108 5.45 -6.12 1.86
CA LEU A 108 4.76 -4.85 2.09
C LEU A 108 4.94 -3.91 0.90
N THR A 109 4.65 -4.42 -0.29
CA THR A 109 4.78 -3.65 -1.52
C THR A 109 3.50 -3.66 -2.33
N LEU A 110 3.32 -2.59 -3.09
CA LEU A 110 2.33 -2.51 -4.18
C LEU A 110 3.11 -2.50 -5.48
N GLN A 111 2.75 -3.38 -6.39
CA GLN A 111 3.40 -3.43 -7.69
C GLN A 111 2.46 -2.94 -8.79
N LEU A 112 2.90 -1.94 -9.51
CA LEU A 112 2.18 -1.37 -10.64
C LEU A 112 3.06 -1.57 -11.88
N GLY A 113 2.67 -2.52 -12.73
CA GLY A 113 3.49 -2.90 -13.87
C GLY A 113 4.86 -3.41 -13.41
N ASN A 114 5.92 -2.78 -13.88
CA ASN A 114 7.29 -3.16 -13.51
C ASN A 114 7.80 -2.41 -12.28
N ARG A 115 6.98 -1.56 -11.68
CA ARG A 115 7.42 -0.71 -10.58
C ARG A 115 6.88 -1.22 -9.28
N SER A 116 7.77 -1.35 -8.30
CA SER A 116 7.43 -1.76 -6.94
C SER A 116 7.46 -0.55 -6.02
N TYR A 117 6.36 -0.35 -5.30
CA TYR A 117 6.25 0.72 -4.29
C TYR A 117 6.34 0.08 -2.92
N LYS A 118 7.29 0.51 -2.13
CA LYS A 118 7.50 -0.04 -0.80
C LYS A 118 6.76 0.76 0.25
N LYS A 119 6.08 0.07 1.16
CA LYS A 119 5.40 0.73 2.27
C LYS A 119 6.41 1.30 3.25
N ILE A 120 6.28 2.59 3.53
CA ILE A 120 7.18 3.29 4.45
C ILE A 120 6.51 3.65 5.77
N SER A 121 5.19 3.71 5.81
CA SER A 121 4.47 3.98 7.05
C SER A 121 3.01 3.58 6.93
N ASP A 122 2.38 3.38 8.08
CA ASP A 122 0.94 3.27 8.18
C ASP A 122 0.32 4.67 8.18
N LEU A 123 -0.97 4.74 7.97
CA LEU A 123 -1.68 6.02 8.07
C LEU A 123 -1.94 6.40 9.51
#